data_6360a5ea1eca7592ec65fd983f9ea219
#
_entry.id   6360a5ea1eca7592ec65fd983f9ea219
#
_cell.length_a   1.000
_cell.length_b   1.000
_cell.length_c   1.000
_cell.angle_alpha   90.00
_cell.angle_beta   90.00
_cell.angle_gamma   90.00
#
_symmetry.space_group_name_H-M   'P 1'
#
loop_
_entity.id
_entity.type
_entity.pdbx_description
1 polymer ?
#
loop_
_entity_poly.entity_id
_entity_poly.type
_entity_poly.pdbx_seq_one_letter_code
_entity_poly.pdbx_strand_id
1 'polypeptide(L)'
;MKRVTGLGGVFFKAKDPETLRAWYKEHLGLEFDNYGSAVFDCPEGEEDRKKAQTVWSLFPSDTKYFEPSGAPFMLNYRVEDLARLLEQLRSEGVQVDEKMEEFEYGKFGWVMDPEGNRIELWEPGVHFTKE
;
A
#
# COMPACT_ATOMS: atom_id res chain seq x y z
N MET A 1 17.14 -1.83 -13.18
CA MET A 1 16.02 -1.08 -12.59
C MET A 1 15.84 -1.50 -11.15
N LYS A 2 15.76 -0.54 -10.27
CA LYS A 2 15.44 -0.84 -8.90
C LYS A 2 13.96 -1.15 -8.81
N ARG A 3 13.60 -2.23 -8.13
CA ARG A 3 12.21 -2.65 -8.11
C ARG A 3 11.46 -1.99 -6.97
N VAL A 4 11.67 -2.46 -5.75
CA VAL A 4 10.98 -1.88 -4.58
C VAL A 4 11.85 -0.76 -4.03
N THR A 5 11.23 0.40 -3.83
CA THR A 5 11.96 1.55 -3.30
C THR A 5 11.62 1.83 -1.84
N GLY A 6 10.60 1.20 -1.30
CA GLY A 6 10.27 1.37 0.11
C GLY A 6 8.94 0.75 0.45
N LEU A 7 8.62 0.77 1.73
CA LEU A 7 7.34 0.29 2.21
C LEU A 7 6.31 1.39 2.02
N GLY A 8 5.27 1.11 1.24
CA GLY A 8 4.27 2.10 0.93
C GLY A 8 3.05 2.04 1.80
N GLY A 9 2.75 0.89 2.38
CA GLY A 9 1.58 0.82 3.23
C GLY A 9 1.46 -0.48 3.99
N VAL A 10 0.75 -0.40 5.10
CA VAL A 10 0.42 -1.55 5.94
C VAL A 10 -1.09 -1.52 6.11
N PHE A 11 -1.77 -2.53 5.61
CA PHE A 11 -3.22 -2.62 5.67
C PHE A 11 -3.59 -3.89 6.41
N PHE A 12 -4.51 -3.79 7.36
CA PHE A 12 -4.96 -5.01 8.02
C PHE A 12 -6.41 -4.90 8.44
N LYS A 13 -7.02 -6.07 8.66
CA LYS A 13 -8.43 -6.17 8.92
C LYS A 13 -8.73 -5.90 10.39
N ALA A 14 -9.87 -5.30 10.64
CA ALA A 14 -10.34 -5.04 11.99
C ALA A 14 -11.82 -5.35 12.06
N LYS A 15 -12.25 -5.92 13.17
CA LYS A 15 -13.67 -6.19 13.38
C LYS A 15 -14.44 -4.89 13.56
N ASP A 16 -13.83 -3.93 14.22
CA ASP A 16 -14.44 -2.63 14.45
C ASP A 16 -13.37 -1.57 14.20
N PRO A 17 -13.23 -1.15 12.92
CA PRO A 17 -12.16 -0.21 12.59
C PRO A 17 -12.22 1.10 13.37
N GLU A 18 -13.41 1.63 13.63
CA GLU A 18 -13.50 2.91 14.32
C GLU A 18 -13.03 2.81 15.75
N THR A 19 -13.44 1.76 16.45
CA THR A 19 -13.01 1.55 17.81
C THR A 19 -11.50 1.32 17.87
N LEU A 20 -10.98 0.57 16.91
CA LEU A 20 -9.56 0.29 16.90
C LEU A 20 -8.75 1.53 16.56
N ARG A 21 -9.22 2.37 15.65
CA ARG A 21 -8.53 3.63 15.36
C ARG A 21 -8.49 4.51 16.61
N ALA A 22 -9.60 4.56 17.34
CA ALA A 22 -9.64 5.36 18.57
C ALA A 22 -8.60 4.87 19.57
N TRP A 23 -8.44 3.56 19.67
CA TRP A 23 -7.44 2.99 20.56
C TRP A 23 -6.03 3.44 20.18
N TYR A 24 -5.71 3.33 18.89
CA TYR A 24 -4.37 3.72 18.42
C TYR A 24 -4.14 5.21 18.60
N LYS A 25 -5.19 6.02 18.41
CA LYS A 25 -5.05 7.45 18.60
C LYS A 25 -4.79 7.78 20.07
N GLU A 26 -5.57 7.17 20.95
CA GLU A 26 -5.48 7.47 22.38
C GLU A 26 -4.17 6.98 22.97
N HIS A 27 -3.74 5.80 22.61
CA HIS A 27 -2.62 5.17 23.30
C HIS A 27 -1.29 5.30 22.57
N LEU A 28 -1.31 5.45 21.26
CA LEU A 28 -0.08 5.53 20.49
C LEU A 28 0.05 6.84 19.71
N GLY A 29 -0.95 7.71 19.82
CA GLY A 29 -0.84 9.04 19.23
C GLY A 29 -0.95 9.10 17.73
N LEU A 30 -1.51 8.07 17.10
CA LEU A 30 -1.70 8.10 15.65
C LEU A 30 -2.77 9.14 15.30
N GLU A 31 -2.52 9.85 14.20
CA GLU A 31 -3.48 10.82 13.68
C GLU A 31 -4.00 10.32 12.35
N PHE A 32 -5.31 10.45 12.16
CA PHE A 32 -5.97 9.88 10.98
C PHE A 32 -6.53 10.98 10.11
N ASP A 33 -6.42 10.78 8.78
CA ASP A 33 -6.97 11.72 7.82
C ASP A 33 -8.47 11.44 7.62
N ASN A 34 -9.06 12.12 6.65
CA ASN A 34 -10.49 12.00 6.40
C ASN A 34 -10.91 10.62 5.92
N TYR A 35 -9.94 9.84 5.46
CA TYR A 35 -10.20 8.50 4.96
C TYR A 35 -9.93 7.43 6.02
N GLY A 36 -9.53 7.85 7.21
CA GLY A 36 -9.26 6.92 8.29
C GLY A 36 -7.89 6.28 8.21
N SER A 37 -6.97 6.91 7.52
CA SER A 37 -5.60 6.41 7.37
C SER A 37 -4.64 7.27 8.13
N ALA A 38 -3.58 6.64 8.64
CA ALA A 38 -2.45 7.37 9.21
C ALA A 38 -1.33 7.34 8.17
N VAL A 39 -0.71 8.48 7.93
CA VAL A 39 0.34 8.58 6.93
C VAL A 39 1.62 9.00 7.61
N PHE A 40 2.66 8.20 7.41
CA PHE A 40 3.98 8.46 7.98
C PHE A 40 4.91 8.94 6.90
N ASP A 41 5.58 10.05 7.13
CA ASP A 41 6.58 10.56 6.21
C ASP A 41 7.93 9.97 6.53
N CYS A 42 8.72 9.72 5.49
CA CYS A 42 10.08 9.29 5.68
C CYS A 42 10.93 10.54 5.93
N PRO A 43 11.60 10.65 7.09
CA PRO A 43 12.37 11.86 7.39
C PRO A 43 13.65 11.98 6.57
N GLU A 44 14.06 10.92 5.91
CA GLU A 44 15.28 10.93 5.14
C GLU A 44 14.98 11.09 3.67
N GLY A 45 15.93 11.58 2.90
CA GLY A 45 15.73 11.76 1.48
C GLY A 45 14.76 12.87 1.19
N GLU A 46 15.12 14.06 1.53
CA GLU A 46 14.20 15.18 1.51
C GLU A 46 13.55 15.44 0.17
N GLU A 47 14.29 15.22 -0.90
CA GLU A 47 13.75 15.50 -2.22
C GLU A 47 12.59 14.60 -2.56
N ASP A 48 12.61 13.39 -2.02
CA ASP A 48 11.58 12.41 -2.29
C ASP A 48 10.68 12.18 -1.09
N ARG A 49 10.71 13.12 -0.14
CA ARG A 49 9.98 12.93 1.10
C ARG A 49 8.51 12.57 0.87
N LYS A 50 7.86 13.29 -0.04
CA LYS A 50 6.44 13.05 -0.26
C LYS A 50 6.19 11.77 -1.02
N LYS A 51 7.18 11.30 -1.77
CA LYS A 51 7.07 10.01 -2.43
C LYS A 51 7.38 8.86 -1.51
N ALA A 52 7.93 9.16 -0.34
CA ALA A 52 8.40 8.14 0.58
C ALA A 52 7.48 7.99 1.78
N GLN A 53 6.19 8.18 1.55
CA GLN A 53 5.21 8.05 2.61
C GLN A 53 4.79 6.61 2.78
N THR A 54 4.43 6.26 4.01
CA THR A 54 3.87 4.95 4.34
C THR A 54 2.48 5.15 4.90
N VAL A 55 1.51 4.48 4.29
CA VAL A 55 0.10 4.58 4.67
C VAL A 55 -0.27 3.42 5.57
N TRP A 56 -0.88 3.72 6.70
CA TRP A 56 -1.34 2.73 7.66
C TRP A 56 -2.87 2.79 7.65
N SER A 57 -3.52 1.68 7.36
CA SER A 57 -4.99 1.69 7.25
C SER A 57 -5.60 0.43 7.78
N LEU A 58 -6.78 0.57 8.36
CA LEU A 58 -7.59 -0.56 8.77
C LEU A 58 -8.70 -0.79 7.75
N PHE A 59 -9.01 -2.05 7.52
CA PHE A 59 -10.09 -2.45 6.63
C PHE A 59 -11.10 -3.27 7.41
N PRO A 60 -12.37 -3.23 7.05
CA PRO A 60 -13.36 -4.09 7.72
C PRO A 60 -12.96 -5.55 7.58
N SER A 61 -13.30 -6.35 8.58
CA SER A 61 -12.88 -7.75 8.58
C SER A 61 -13.46 -8.53 7.40
N ASP A 62 -14.56 -8.07 6.82
CA ASP A 62 -15.17 -8.74 5.67
C ASP A 62 -14.76 -8.12 4.34
N THR A 63 -13.73 -7.29 4.31
CA THR A 63 -13.28 -6.69 3.06
C THR A 63 -12.86 -7.76 2.07
N LYS A 64 -13.14 -7.49 0.80
CA LYS A 64 -12.69 -8.36 -0.27
C LYS A 64 -11.44 -7.84 -0.96
N TYR A 65 -10.92 -6.74 -0.48
CA TYR A 65 -9.80 -6.07 -1.13
C TYR A 65 -8.52 -6.92 -1.11
N PHE A 66 -8.38 -7.79 -0.11
CA PHE A 66 -7.19 -8.62 -0.01
C PHE A 66 -7.32 -9.94 -0.76
N GLU A 67 -8.50 -10.23 -1.33
CA GLU A 67 -8.68 -11.48 -2.06
C GLU A 67 -7.78 -11.53 -3.28
N PRO A 68 -7.30 -12.71 -3.67
CA PRO A 68 -7.69 -14.02 -3.15
C PRO A 68 -6.89 -14.49 -1.94
N SER A 69 -6.17 -13.60 -1.27
CA SER A 69 -5.44 -13.98 -0.06
C SER A 69 -6.42 -14.13 1.10
N GLY A 70 -6.18 -15.13 1.94
CA GLY A 70 -6.93 -15.28 3.16
C GLY A 70 -6.28 -14.64 4.36
N ALA A 71 -5.17 -13.95 4.16
CA ALA A 71 -4.45 -13.32 5.26
C ALA A 71 -5.21 -12.09 5.77
N PRO A 72 -5.05 -11.76 7.05
CA PRO A 72 -5.74 -10.58 7.60
C PRO A 72 -5.01 -9.27 7.33
N PHE A 73 -3.98 -9.30 6.50
CA PHE A 73 -3.19 -8.11 6.18
C PHE A 73 -2.84 -8.10 4.71
N MET A 74 -2.45 -6.92 4.22
CA MET A 74 -1.87 -6.78 2.90
C MET A 74 -0.83 -5.67 3.00
N LEU A 75 0.36 -5.93 2.48
CA LEU A 75 1.42 -4.94 2.46
C LEU A 75 1.49 -4.28 1.11
N ASN A 76 1.87 -3.01 1.12
CA ASN A 76 2.02 -2.21 -0.09
C ASN A 76 3.47 -1.78 -0.17
N TYR A 77 4.07 -1.92 -1.35
CA TYR A 77 5.45 -1.48 -1.59
C TYR A 77 5.46 -0.43 -2.68
N ARG A 78 6.25 0.62 -2.46
CA ARG A 78 6.45 1.65 -3.48
C ARG A 78 7.42 1.12 -4.52
N VAL A 79 7.13 1.46 -5.77
CA VAL A 79 7.98 1.05 -6.89
C VAL A 79 8.21 2.26 -7.79
N GLU A 80 9.22 2.15 -8.64
CA GLU A 80 9.63 3.25 -9.49
C GLU A 80 8.87 3.25 -10.82
N ASP A 81 8.66 2.09 -11.40
CA ASP A 81 8.03 1.95 -12.72
C ASP A 81 7.14 0.72 -12.67
N LEU A 82 5.89 0.93 -12.36
CA LEU A 82 4.99 -0.18 -12.10
C LEU A 82 4.72 -1.02 -13.34
N ALA A 83 4.42 -0.38 -14.45
CA ALA A 83 4.06 -1.14 -15.65
C ALA A 83 5.21 -2.05 -16.07
N ARG A 84 6.41 -1.52 -16.04
CA ARG A 84 7.58 -2.31 -16.43
C ARG A 84 7.85 -3.43 -15.44
N LEU A 85 7.66 -3.15 -14.14
CA LEU A 85 7.87 -4.18 -13.14
C LEU A 85 6.86 -5.30 -13.28
N LEU A 86 5.60 -4.98 -13.51
CA LEU A 86 4.58 -6.02 -13.64
C LEU A 86 4.87 -6.91 -14.85
N GLU A 87 5.31 -6.30 -15.94
CA GLU A 87 5.65 -7.07 -17.12
C GLU A 87 6.82 -8.01 -16.84
N GLN A 88 7.80 -7.50 -16.14
CA GLN A 88 8.98 -8.28 -15.78
C GLN A 88 8.62 -9.44 -14.85
N LEU A 89 7.76 -9.17 -13.88
CA LEU A 89 7.32 -10.21 -12.96
C LEU A 89 6.54 -11.31 -13.69
N ARG A 90 5.69 -10.91 -14.64
CA ARG A 90 4.98 -11.92 -15.43
C ARG A 90 5.95 -12.82 -16.17
N SER A 91 7.00 -12.24 -16.72
CA SER A 91 8.00 -13.03 -17.44
C SER A 91 8.77 -13.97 -16.54
N GLU A 92 8.81 -13.67 -15.25
CA GLU A 92 9.49 -14.50 -14.27
C GLU A 92 8.57 -15.55 -13.67
N GLY A 93 7.32 -15.61 -14.11
CA GLY A 93 6.38 -16.61 -13.63
C GLY A 93 5.64 -16.22 -12.36
N VAL A 94 5.73 -14.97 -11.96
CA VAL A 94 5.00 -14.50 -10.79
C VAL A 94 3.53 -14.32 -11.15
N GLN A 95 2.66 -14.67 -10.24
CA GLN A 95 1.22 -14.49 -10.44
C GLN A 95 0.88 -13.02 -10.28
N VAL A 96 0.57 -12.36 -11.38
CA VAL A 96 0.27 -10.95 -11.43
C VAL A 96 -1.19 -10.77 -11.80
N ASP A 97 -1.91 -9.94 -11.04
CA ASP A 97 -3.30 -9.62 -11.35
C ASP A 97 -3.33 -8.92 -12.70
N GLU A 98 -4.33 -9.26 -13.53
CA GLU A 98 -4.47 -8.62 -14.83
C GLU A 98 -4.81 -7.15 -14.73
N LYS A 99 -5.37 -6.76 -13.61
CA LYS A 99 -5.85 -5.41 -13.40
C LYS A 99 -4.74 -4.50 -12.91
N MET A 100 -4.66 -3.30 -13.47
CA MET A 100 -3.81 -2.25 -12.95
C MET A 100 -4.69 -1.01 -12.91
N GLU A 101 -4.66 -0.28 -11.82
CA GLU A 101 -5.50 0.89 -11.66
C GLU A 101 -4.65 2.14 -11.59
N GLU A 102 -5.13 3.21 -12.19
CA GLU A 102 -4.42 4.46 -12.21
C GLU A 102 -5.33 5.57 -11.71
N PHE A 103 -4.84 6.33 -10.74
CA PHE A 103 -5.55 7.46 -10.14
C PHE A 103 -4.60 8.65 -10.09
N GLU A 104 -5.10 9.79 -9.64
CA GLU A 104 -4.25 10.96 -9.51
C GLU A 104 -3.10 10.73 -8.54
N TYR A 105 -3.33 9.92 -7.52
CA TYR A 105 -2.32 9.68 -6.50
C TYR A 105 -1.42 8.50 -6.82
N GLY A 106 -1.55 7.91 -7.99
CA GLY A 106 -0.60 6.91 -8.41
C GLY A 106 -1.20 5.75 -9.16
N LYS A 107 -0.34 4.80 -9.48
CA LYS A 107 -0.71 3.57 -10.16
C LYS A 107 -0.56 2.40 -9.22
N PHE A 108 -1.49 1.47 -9.29
CA PHE A 108 -1.54 0.33 -8.40
C PHE A 108 -1.63 -0.97 -9.18
N GLY A 109 -0.90 -1.97 -8.74
CA GLY A 109 -0.99 -3.31 -9.26
C GLY A 109 -0.85 -4.31 -8.14
N TRP A 110 -1.16 -5.58 -8.42
CA TRP A 110 -1.19 -6.60 -7.37
C TRP A 110 -0.55 -7.88 -7.84
N VAL A 111 0.18 -8.52 -6.93
CA VAL A 111 0.82 -9.79 -7.20
C VAL A 111 0.63 -10.71 -6.00
N MET A 112 0.86 -12.00 -6.19
CA MET A 112 0.79 -12.96 -5.09
C MET A 112 2.16 -13.51 -4.82
N ASP A 113 2.52 -13.63 -3.55
CA ASP A 113 3.77 -14.26 -3.20
C ASP A 113 3.57 -15.78 -3.11
N PRO A 114 4.66 -16.55 -2.93
CA PRO A 114 4.54 -18.01 -2.92
C PRO A 114 3.70 -18.57 -1.79
N GLU A 115 3.47 -17.80 -0.74
CA GLU A 115 2.67 -18.28 0.38
C GLU A 115 1.23 -17.80 0.31
N GLY A 116 0.83 -17.21 -0.81
CA GLY A 116 -0.54 -16.80 -0.99
C GLY A 116 -0.89 -15.44 -0.41
N ASN A 117 0.11 -14.64 -0.10
CA ASN A 117 -0.16 -13.27 0.36
C ASN A 117 -0.30 -12.35 -0.82
N ARG A 118 -1.35 -11.54 -0.83
CA ARG A 118 -1.52 -10.53 -1.87
C ARG A 118 -0.68 -9.32 -1.53
N ILE A 119 0.02 -8.81 -2.51
CA ILE A 119 0.90 -7.65 -2.36
C ILE A 119 0.42 -6.56 -3.29
N GLU A 120 0.33 -5.35 -2.77
CA GLU A 120 0.01 -4.19 -3.59
C GLU A 120 1.29 -3.44 -3.92
N LEU A 121 1.44 -3.09 -5.20
CA LEU A 121 2.59 -2.32 -5.66
C LEU A 121 2.08 -0.96 -6.11
N TRP A 122 2.79 0.08 -5.73
CA TRP A 122 2.31 1.45 -5.88
C TRP A 122 3.40 2.32 -6.46
N GLU A 123 3.10 2.93 -7.61
CA GLU A 123 3.95 3.96 -8.17
C GLU A 123 3.30 5.30 -7.86
N PRO A 124 3.85 6.11 -6.95
CA PRO A 124 3.21 7.37 -6.54
C PRO A 124 3.05 8.33 -7.71
N GLY A 125 1.92 9.00 -7.74
CA GLY A 125 1.62 9.93 -8.81
C GLY A 125 2.21 11.31 -8.56
N VAL A 126 2.22 12.11 -9.62
CA VAL A 126 2.79 13.44 -9.54
C VAL A 126 2.04 14.31 -8.56
N HIS A 127 0.71 14.24 -8.59
CA HIS A 127 -0.09 15.08 -7.71
C HIS A 127 0.13 14.76 -6.25
N PHE A 128 0.29 13.48 -5.96
CA PHE A 128 0.50 13.04 -4.60
C PHE A 128 1.81 13.59 -4.03
N THR A 129 2.79 13.78 -4.89
CA THR A 129 4.11 14.21 -4.43
C THR A 129 4.25 15.72 -4.38
N LYS A 130 3.27 16.46 -4.87
CA LYS A 130 3.36 17.89 -4.91
C LYS A 130 3.00 18.59 -3.62
N GLU A 131 2.32 17.88 -2.76
CA GLU A 131 1.93 18.47 -1.49
C GLU A 131 3.09 18.60 -0.55
#